data_694afd625ac7ac61cc33d0fed85157b6
#
_entry.id   694afd625ac7ac61cc33d0fed85157b6
#
_cell.length_a   1.000
_cell.length_b   1.000
_cell.length_c   1.000
_cell.angle_alpha   90.00
_cell.angle_beta   90.00
_cell.angle_gamma   90.00
#
_symmetry.space_group_name_H-M   'P 1'
#
loop_
_entity.id
_entity.type
_entity.pdbx_description
1 polymer ?
#
loop_
_entity_poly.entity_id
_entity_poly.type
_entity_poly.pdbx_seq_one_letter_code
_entity_poly.pdbx_strand_id
1 'polypeptide(L)'
;MTELTKEELLILLKEQEERFKAEIEKRDNKISTLERNFAELQEKFNEVVKKYEKELHFVKVNNHNKYYSTKENAFVDENKQDALSPINEVEVNLAKKRGRPVGSKNFSSIDLEALAKETITLDAASDLINKGWSLTKIGEDVSYLVKVEKEIKVIKVISPKYIRNDVKEEKIYQSIKNDVFPHSVCTPSLAADIINAKYNLDVPIYRYSKYLNSQGIPLSEMDLTNYVKRSDEILTPLYEAIKNKLINQTSCVIHSDETPIEVLDYLKHENRKNGYVFAYVSSFYNNPIYLYDFNKTRETNKTKTLLEDYKGYLVSDGYAGYDDLANKGIKIQRCFAHIRRKFYDIVKVLPEELRKISAANEMVKRIDKLFAIESEFKAKKMTPKEIYDSRQSKEYLRIVNNIYDYLHEIKTEDETPLGAAVNYFLNCEDESKTFLLDGHIPISNNICERAIKPFAIMRRNVLFAKTENGASISGRLFTIIQTAKANGLVVDKYLEYVLENIEKIEVDNLLPWSEKIPKELSIKQYIK
;
A
#
# COMPACT_ATOMS: atom_id res chain seq x y z
N MET A 1 -1.50 -9.22 76.70
CA MET A 1 -1.97 -10.06 75.59
C MET A 1 -2.36 -11.40 76.22
N THR A 2 -3.65 -11.64 76.36
CA THR A 2 -4.18 -12.91 76.88
C THR A 2 -3.98 -13.96 75.80
N GLU A 3 -3.17 -15.00 76.09
CA GLU A 3 -3.03 -16.16 75.24
C GLU A 3 -4.38 -16.92 75.22
N LEU A 4 -4.92 -17.10 74.00
CA LEU A 4 -6.12 -17.89 73.76
C LEU A 4 -5.87 -19.35 74.18
N THR A 5 -6.80 -19.93 74.91
CA THR A 5 -6.75 -21.32 75.31
C THR A 5 -6.86 -22.27 74.09
N LYS A 6 -6.34 -23.47 74.16
CA LYS A 6 -6.36 -24.47 73.11
C LYS A 6 -7.80 -24.77 72.62
N GLU A 7 -8.79 -24.65 73.51
CA GLU A 7 -10.22 -24.83 73.17
C GLU A 7 -10.80 -23.65 72.37
N GLU A 8 -10.44 -22.41 72.72
CA GLU A 8 -10.86 -21.22 71.99
C GLU A 8 -10.26 -21.18 70.56
N LEU A 9 -9.02 -21.63 70.37
CA LEU A 9 -8.38 -21.77 69.07
C LEU A 9 -9.09 -22.85 68.20
N LEU A 10 -9.55 -23.93 68.83
CA LEU A 10 -10.26 -25.02 68.11
C LEU A 10 -11.66 -24.59 67.65
N ILE A 11 -12.34 -23.73 68.45
CA ILE A 11 -13.63 -23.15 68.08
C ILE A 11 -13.47 -22.19 66.90
N LEU A 12 -12.48 -21.31 66.95
CA LEU A 12 -12.16 -20.35 65.85
C LEU A 12 -11.80 -21.07 64.55
N LEU A 13 -11.04 -22.16 64.61
CA LEU A 13 -10.71 -22.95 63.44
C LEU A 13 -11.94 -23.63 62.84
N LYS A 14 -12.85 -24.15 63.62
CA LYS A 14 -14.12 -24.69 63.13
C LYS A 14 -15.03 -23.64 62.50
N GLU A 15 -15.13 -22.47 63.10
CA GLU A 15 -15.90 -21.35 62.52
C GLU A 15 -15.29 -20.88 61.17
N GLN A 16 -13.97 -20.82 61.07
CA GLN A 16 -13.30 -20.51 59.81
C GLN A 16 -13.53 -21.60 58.74
N GLU A 17 -13.48 -22.86 59.12
CA GLU A 17 -13.74 -24.00 58.22
C GLU A 17 -15.17 -23.94 57.67
N GLU A 18 -16.17 -23.65 58.53
CA GLU A 18 -17.56 -23.49 58.06
C GLU A 18 -17.75 -22.29 57.13
N ARG A 19 -17.10 -21.14 57.39
CA ARG A 19 -17.10 -20.00 56.53
C ARG A 19 -16.48 -20.31 55.15
N PHE A 20 -15.36 -20.99 55.12
CA PHE A 20 -14.75 -21.44 53.88
C PHE A 20 -15.64 -22.42 53.09
N LYS A 21 -16.29 -23.37 53.77
CA LYS A 21 -17.25 -24.29 53.12
C LYS A 21 -18.42 -23.53 52.49
N ALA A 22 -19.00 -22.58 53.18
CA ALA A 22 -20.09 -21.76 52.68
C ALA A 22 -19.65 -20.86 51.48
N GLU A 23 -18.42 -20.36 51.49
CA GLU A 23 -17.87 -19.56 50.40
C GLU A 23 -17.57 -20.40 49.15
N ILE A 24 -17.08 -21.63 49.33
CA ILE A 24 -16.86 -22.62 48.26
C ILE A 24 -18.22 -22.97 47.62
N GLU A 25 -19.22 -23.32 48.40
CA GLU A 25 -20.55 -23.64 47.89
C GLU A 25 -21.20 -22.51 47.11
N LYS A 26 -20.99 -21.26 47.55
CA LYS A 26 -21.44 -20.05 46.84
C LYS A 26 -20.73 -19.86 45.49
N ARG A 27 -19.42 -20.20 45.44
CA ARG A 27 -18.64 -20.16 44.21
C ARG A 27 -19.05 -21.24 43.23
N ASP A 28 -19.28 -22.48 43.71
CA ASP A 28 -19.72 -23.62 42.92
C ASP A 28 -21.10 -23.38 42.30
N ASN A 29 -22.02 -22.81 43.05
CA ASN A 29 -23.33 -22.39 42.53
C ASN A 29 -23.21 -21.29 41.45
N LYS A 30 -22.26 -20.39 41.59
CA LYS A 30 -21.99 -19.33 40.57
C LYS A 30 -21.35 -19.94 39.32
N ILE A 31 -20.45 -20.89 39.46
CA ILE A 31 -19.81 -21.61 38.37
C ILE A 31 -20.90 -22.41 37.60
N SER A 32 -21.74 -23.18 38.27
CA SER A 32 -22.83 -23.93 37.62
C SER A 32 -23.82 -23.04 36.88
N THR A 33 -24.07 -21.83 37.40
CA THR A 33 -24.93 -20.84 36.71
C THR A 33 -24.24 -20.30 35.46
N LEU A 34 -22.93 -20.02 35.50
CA LEU A 34 -22.15 -19.58 34.36
C LEU A 34 -22.01 -20.66 33.29
N GLU A 35 -21.82 -21.90 33.68
CA GLU A 35 -21.77 -23.03 32.76
C GLU A 35 -23.09 -23.25 32.03
N ARG A 36 -24.22 -23.10 32.71
CA ARG A 36 -25.55 -23.17 32.09
C ARG A 36 -25.75 -22.01 31.08
N ASN A 37 -25.40 -20.79 31.46
CA ASN A 37 -25.51 -19.63 30.59
C ASN A 37 -24.58 -19.75 29.37
N PHE A 38 -23.39 -20.33 29.54
CA PHE A 38 -22.47 -20.61 28.46
C PHE A 38 -23.01 -21.67 27.49
N ALA A 39 -23.62 -22.73 28.00
CA ALA A 39 -24.26 -23.77 27.19
C ALA A 39 -25.43 -23.19 26.37
N GLU A 40 -26.28 -22.35 26.96
CA GLU A 40 -27.37 -21.67 26.25
C GLU A 40 -26.86 -20.70 25.15
N LEU A 41 -25.77 -19.98 25.43
CA LEU A 41 -25.10 -19.12 24.44
C LEU A 41 -24.49 -19.93 23.29
N GLN A 42 -23.92 -21.07 23.59
CA GLN A 42 -23.31 -21.97 22.60
C GLN A 42 -24.38 -22.61 21.71
N GLU A 43 -25.55 -22.94 22.25
CA GLU A 43 -26.68 -23.45 21.48
C GLU A 43 -27.24 -22.37 20.53
N LYS A 44 -27.44 -21.14 21.01
CA LYS A 44 -27.85 -19.99 20.19
C LYS A 44 -26.83 -19.67 19.11
N PHE A 45 -25.54 -19.74 19.43
CA PHE A 45 -24.47 -19.55 18.46
C PHE A 45 -24.52 -20.62 17.35
N ASN A 46 -24.71 -21.88 17.73
CA ASN A 46 -24.81 -22.98 16.77
C ASN A 46 -26.06 -22.89 15.90
N GLU A 47 -27.19 -22.39 16.42
CA GLU A 47 -28.40 -22.10 15.62
C GLU A 47 -28.14 -21.00 14.58
N VAL A 48 -27.46 -19.92 14.98
CA VAL A 48 -27.06 -18.83 14.09
C VAL A 48 -26.11 -19.33 13.01
N VAL A 49 -25.09 -20.13 13.38
CA VAL A 49 -24.16 -20.74 12.42
C VAL A 49 -24.89 -21.63 11.42
N LYS A 50 -25.80 -22.50 11.87
CA LYS A 50 -26.63 -23.35 10.98
C LYS A 50 -27.51 -22.55 10.03
N LYS A 51 -28.03 -21.41 10.48
CA LYS A 51 -28.81 -20.51 9.63
C LYS A 51 -27.93 -19.89 8.54
N TYR A 52 -26.74 -19.40 8.89
CA TYR A 52 -25.78 -18.85 7.94
C TYR A 52 -25.19 -19.90 6.99
N GLU A 53 -24.95 -21.13 7.44
CA GLU A 53 -24.52 -22.22 6.58
C GLU A 53 -25.56 -22.61 5.54
N LYS A 54 -26.86 -22.58 5.88
CA LYS A 54 -27.95 -22.77 4.90
C LYS A 54 -27.99 -21.64 3.87
N GLU A 55 -27.81 -20.39 4.28
CA GLU A 55 -27.75 -19.24 3.37
C GLU A 55 -26.51 -19.28 2.49
N LEU A 56 -25.34 -19.64 3.04
CA LEU A 56 -24.10 -19.85 2.28
C LEU A 56 -24.19 -21.01 1.29
N HIS A 57 -24.90 -22.09 1.64
CA HIS A 57 -25.13 -23.20 0.72
C HIS A 57 -26.04 -22.82 -0.45
N PHE A 58 -27.07 -22.01 -0.20
CA PHE A 58 -27.96 -21.45 -1.23
C PHE A 58 -27.21 -20.50 -2.18
N VAL A 59 -26.28 -19.69 -1.64
CA VAL A 59 -25.42 -18.80 -2.44
C VAL A 59 -24.36 -19.59 -3.24
N LYS A 60 -23.81 -20.68 -2.68
CA LYS A 60 -22.83 -21.54 -3.37
C LYS A 60 -23.45 -22.28 -4.56
N VAL A 61 -24.68 -22.78 -4.45
CA VAL A 61 -25.36 -23.51 -5.54
C VAL A 61 -25.71 -22.59 -6.72
N ASN A 62 -26.04 -21.33 -6.47
CA ASN A 62 -26.36 -20.35 -7.52
C ASN A 62 -25.15 -19.65 -8.16
N ASN A 63 -23.94 -19.78 -7.61
CA ASN A 63 -22.74 -19.09 -8.08
C ASN A 63 -21.64 -19.99 -8.65
N HIS A 64 -21.92 -21.29 -8.88
CA HIS A 64 -20.88 -22.22 -9.39
C HIS A 64 -20.26 -21.81 -10.74
N ASN A 65 -20.92 -20.98 -11.54
CA ASN A 65 -20.39 -20.47 -12.81
C ASN A 65 -19.73 -19.07 -12.70
N LYS A 66 -19.71 -18.44 -11.51
CA LYS A 66 -19.07 -17.13 -11.30
C LYS A 66 -17.76 -17.20 -10.51
N TYR A 67 -17.39 -18.36 -9.96
CA TYR A 67 -16.34 -18.47 -8.95
C TYR A 67 -14.90 -18.45 -9.51
N TYR A 68 -14.71 -18.68 -10.80
CA TYR A 68 -13.35 -18.66 -11.40
C TYR A 68 -12.91 -17.29 -11.90
N SER A 69 -13.83 -16.35 -12.16
CA SER A 69 -13.48 -14.98 -12.57
C SER A 69 -13.39 -13.98 -11.42
N THR A 70 -13.85 -14.34 -10.22
CA THR A 70 -13.98 -13.42 -9.07
C THR A 70 -12.92 -13.62 -7.99
N LYS A 71 -12.14 -14.71 -7.99
CA LYS A 71 -11.10 -14.91 -6.95
C LYS A 71 -9.92 -13.95 -7.09
N GLU A 72 -9.54 -13.54 -8.28
CA GLU A 72 -8.51 -12.51 -8.48
C GLU A 72 -9.02 -11.09 -8.17
N ASN A 73 -10.33 -10.85 -8.34
CA ASN A 73 -10.96 -9.58 -8.04
C ASN A 73 -11.47 -9.46 -6.59
N ALA A 74 -11.72 -10.55 -5.88
CA ALA A 74 -12.19 -10.53 -4.50
C ALA A 74 -11.15 -9.97 -3.51
N PHE A 75 -9.85 -10.14 -3.81
CA PHE A 75 -8.78 -9.51 -3.03
C PHE A 75 -8.66 -7.99 -3.23
N VAL A 76 -9.22 -7.48 -4.33
CA VAL A 76 -9.25 -6.03 -4.63
C VAL A 76 -10.52 -5.37 -4.08
N ASP A 77 -11.62 -6.13 -3.92
CA ASP A 77 -12.93 -5.57 -3.53
C ASP A 77 -13.14 -5.43 -2.03
N GLU A 78 -12.54 -6.28 -1.18
CA GLU A 78 -12.65 -6.11 0.28
C GLU A 78 -12.08 -4.78 0.79
N ASN A 79 -11.13 -4.18 0.08
CA ASN A 79 -10.55 -2.89 0.44
C ASN A 79 -11.16 -1.69 -0.32
N LYS A 80 -11.93 -1.93 -1.40
CA LYS A 80 -12.71 -0.86 -2.05
C LYS A 80 -13.98 -0.53 -1.28
N GLN A 81 -14.54 -1.49 -0.54
CA GLN A 81 -15.74 -1.27 0.25
C GLN A 81 -15.51 -0.36 1.46
N ASP A 82 -14.29 -0.35 2.05
CA ASP A 82 -14.05 0.38 3.29
C ASP A 82 -13.83 1.90 3.12
N ALA A 83 -13.43 2.37 1.94
CA ALA A 83 -13.15 3.80 1.72
C ALA A 83 -14.23 4.55 0.92
N LEU A 84 -15.06 3.84 0.13
CA LEU A 84 -16.00 4.45 -0.84
C LEU A 84 -17.40 3.84 -0.83
N SER A 85 -17.71 2.91 0.09
CA SER A 85 -18.93 2.11 0.02
C SER A 85 -20.25 2.89 -0.01
N PRO A 86 -20.46 4.03 0.65
CA PRO A 86 -21.74 4.73 0.58
C PRO A 86 -21.96 5.56 -0.68
N ILE A 87 -20.89 6.00 -1.35
CA ILE A 87 -21.03 6.73 -2.62
C ILE A 87 -21.54 5.81 -3.72
N ASN A 88 -21.18 4.51 -3.65
CA ASN A 88 -21.67 3.50 -4.59
C ASN A 88 -23.12 3.05 -4.31
N GLU A 89 -23.61 3.12 -3.07
CA GLU A 89 -24.98 2.74 -2.73
C GLU A 89 -26.02 3.78 -3.18
N VAL A 90 -25.66 5.04 -3.29
CA VAL A 90 -26.55 6.10 -3.83
C VAL A 90 -26.70 5.97 -5.35
N GLU A 91 -25.69 5.45 -6.06
CA GLU A 91 -25.76 5.15 -7.50
C GLU A 91 -26.48 3.83 -7.84
N VAL A 92 -26.72 2.94 -6.85
CA VAL A 92 -27.30 1.60 -7.06
C VAL A 92 -28.77 1.66 -7.54
N ASN A 93 -29.48 2.77 -7.35
CA ASN A 93 -30.87 2.93 -7.81
C ASN A 93 -31.04 3.41 -9.26
N LEU A 94 -29.94 3.74 -9.93
CA LEU A 94 -29.97 3.96 -11.38
C LEU A 94 -29.47 2.69 -12.07
N ALA A 95 -30.34 2.06 -12.86
CA ALA A 95 -30.13 0.78 -13.54
C ALA A 95 -28.70 0.64 -14.07
N LYS A 96 -27.85 -0.13 -13.36
CA LYS A 96 -26.47 -0.42 -13.79
C LYS A 96 -26.53 -1.20 -15.09
N LYS A 97 -26.21 -0.55 -16.21
CA LYS A 97 -25.74 -1.27 -17.39
C LYS A 97 -24.50 -2.06 -16.95
N ARG A 98 -24.55 -3.40 -17.04
CA ARG A 98 -23.41 -4.26 -16.84
C ARG A 98 -22.34 -3.90 -17.88
N GLY A 99 -21.41 -3.03 -17.52
CA GLY A 99 -20.31 -2.60 -18.34
C GLY A 99 -19.04 -2.52 -17.50
N ARG A 100 -17.90 -2.65 -18.18
CA ARG A 100 -16.58 -2.53 -17.57
C ARG A 100 -16.41 -1.13 -16.98
N PRO A 101 -15.72 -0.94 -15.82
CA PRO A 101 -15.51 0.39 -15.23
C PRO A 101 -14.91 1.37 -16.22
N VAL A 102 -15.38 2.62 -16.19
CA VAL A 102 -14.83 3.70 -17.01
C VAL A 102 -13.33 3.85 -16.71
N GLY A 103 -12.48 3.83 -17.73
CA GLY A 103 -11.03 3.88 -17.61
C GLY A 103 -10.33 2.53 -17.50
N SER A 104 -11.05 1.40 -17.51
CA SER A 104 -10.40 0.09 -17.65
C SER A 104 -9.86 -0.08 -19.07
N LYS A 105 -8.53 -0.27 -19.18
CA LYS A 105 -7.89 -0.49 -20.48
C LYS A 105 -8.30 -1.85 -21.07
N ASN A 106 -8.73 -1.86 -22.32
CA ASN A 106 -8.97 -3.08 -23.08
C ASN A 106 -7.68 -3.54 -23.74
N PHE A 107 -7.54 -4.84 -23.95
CA PHE A 107 -6.49 -5.39 -24.83
C PHE A 107 -6.55 -4.76 -26.23
N SER A 108 -7.74 -4.42 -26.70
CA SER A 108 -7.98 -3.69 -27.96
C SER A 108 -7.52 -2.21 -27.94
N SER A 109 -7.19 -1.63 -26.79
CA SER A 109 -6.62 -0.27 -26.70
C SER A 109 -5.09 -0.25 -26.73
N ILE A 110 -4.46 -1.42 -26.89
CA ILE A 110 -3.02 -1.59 -27.02
C ILE A 110 -2.69 -1.66 -28.49
N ASP A 111 -1.64 -0.98 -28.91
CA ASP A 111 -1.11 -1.10 -30.28
C ASP A 111 -0.30 -2.40 -30.40
N LEU A 112 -1.02 -3.50 -30.70
CA LEU A 112 -0.41 -4.83 -30.79
C LEU A 112 0.50 -4.93 -32.02
N GLU A 113 0.23 -4.20 -33.08
CA GLU A 113 1.09 -4.14 -34.26
C GLU A 113 2.45 -3.51 -33.91
N ALA A 114 2.45 -2.38 -33.18
CA ALA A 114 3.68 -1.75 -32.72
C ALA A 114 4.47 -2.60 -31.71
N LEU A 115 3.81 -3.52 -31.01
CA LEU A 115 4.42 -4.44 -30.05
C LEU A 115 4.91 -5.74 -30.69
N ALA A 116 4.43 -6.09 -31.88
CA ALA A 116 4.81 -7.32 -32.56
C ALA A 116 6.28 -7.31 -32.97
N LYS A 117 7.09 -8.17 -32.35
CA LYS A 117 8.52 -8.33 -32.64
C LYS A 117 8.84 -9.48 -33.57
N GLU A 118 7.89 -10.38 -33.76
CA GLU A 118 8.00 -11.58 -34.55
C GLU A 118 6.71 -11.79 -35.32
N THR A 119 6.82 -12.14 -36.60
CA THR A 119 5.67 -12.47 -37.45
C THR A 119 5.81 -13.93 -37.88
N ILE A 120 4.79 -14.73 -37.62
CA ILE A 120 4.70 -16.10 -38.04
C ILE A 120 3.59 -16.20 -39.10
N THR A 121 3.93 -16.63 -40.29
CA THR A 121 2.95 -16.89 -41.34
C THR A 121 2.58 -18.37 -41.35
N LEU A 122 1.31 -18.65 -41.11
CA LEU A 122 0.76 -20.01 -41.21
C LEU A 122 0.14 -20.18 -42.60
N ASP A 123 0.90 -20.75 -43.51
CA ASP A 123 0.46 -20.95 -44.89
C ASP A 123 0.17 -22.43 -45.14
N ALA A 124 -1.10 -22.77 -45.28
CA ALA A 124 -1.54 -24.12 -45.66
C ALA A 124 -1.50 -24.37 -47.15
N ALA A 125 -1.19 -23.37 -47.98
CA ALA A 125 -1.20 -23.48 -49.41
C ALA A 125 -0.15 -24.47 -49.94
N SER A 126 1.04 -24.48 -49.33
CA SER A 126 2.14 -25.38 -49.72
C SER A 126 1.75 -26.86 -49.68
N ASP A 127 1.06 -27.28 -48.61
CA ASP A 127 0.62 -28.66 -48.43
C ASP A 127 -0.51 -29.04 -49.39
N LEU A 128 -1.38 -28.09 -49.72
CA LEU A 128 -2.52 -28.30 -50.62
C LEU A 128 -2.08 -28.30 -52.11
N ILE A 129 -1.13 -27.44 -52.47
CA ILE A 129 -0.50 -27.40 -53.81
C ILE A 129 0.24 -28.71 -54.06
N ASN A 130 0.97 -29.25 -53.08
CA ASN A 130 1.63 -30.54 -53.17
C ASN A 130 0.64 -31.71 -53.40
N LYS A 131 -0.65 -31.52 -53.03
CA LYS A 131 -1.75 -32.44 -53.33
C LYS A 131 -2.39 -32.19 -54.69
N GLY A 132 -1.83 -31.28 -55.51
CA GLY A 132 -2.31 -30.99 -56.90
C GLY A 132 -3.46 -29.97 -56.94
N TRP A 133 -3.70 -29.19 -55.86
CA TRP A 133 -4.77 -28.20 -55.84
C TRP A 133 -4.29 -26.85 -56.43
N SER A 134 -5.13 -26.22 -57.25
CA SER A 134 -4.92 -24.84 -57.69
C SER A 134 -5.62 -23.89 -56.69
N LEU A 135 -4.87 -22.98 -56.07
CA LEU A 135 -5.36 -22.11 -55.00
C LEU A 135 -5.21 -20.64 -55.40
N THR A 136 -6.22 -19.84 -55.05
CA THR A 136 -6.16 -18.38 -55.14
C THR A 136 -6.32 -17.77 -53.75
N LYS A 137 -5.37 -16.94 -53.33
CA LYS A 137 -5.46 -16.22 -52.04
C LYS A 137 -6.58 -15.19 -52.13
N ILE A 138 -7.59 -15.30 -51.23
CA ILE A 138 -8.76 -14.39 -51.16
C ILE A 138 -8.71 -13.39 -50.02
N GLY A 139 -7.74 -13.53 -49.11
CA GLY A 139 -7.56 -12.67 -47.94
C GLY A 139 -6.58 -13.28 -46.94
N GLU A 140 -6.44 -12.59 -45.83
CA GLU A 140 -5.67 -13.03 -44.67
C GLU A 140 -6.32 -12.53 -43.39
N ASP A 141 -6.29 -13.37 -42.35
CA ASP A 141 -6.68 -13.01 -41.01
C ASP A 141 -5.42 -12.74 -40.15
N VAL A 142 -5.39 -11.61 -39.46
CA VAL A 142 -4.30 -11.25 -38.54
C VAL A 142 -4.76 -11.44 -37.11
N SER A 143 -4.02 -12.22 -36.35
CA SER A 143 -4.23 -12.44 -34.93
C SER A 143 -2.93 -12.22 -34.15
N TYR A 144 -3.04 -11.83 -32.88
CA TYR A 144 -1.89 -11.57 -32.04
C TYR A 144 -1.85 -12.57 -30.89
N LEU A 145 -0.68 -13.17 -30.68
CA LEU A 145 -0.39 -14.07 -29.56
C LEU A 145 0.67 -13.44 -28.69
N VAL A 146 0.53 -13.60 -27.37
CA VAL A 146 1.54 -13.14 -26.41
C VAL A 146 2.39 -14.33 -25.99
N LYS A 147 3.70 -14.26 -26.29
CA LYS A 147 4.71 -15.23 -25.87
C LYS A 147 5.63 -14.59 -24.83
N VAL A 148 5.89 -15.27 -23.74
CA VAL A 148 6.86 -14.84 -22.73
C VAL A 148 8.15 -15.61 -22.93
N GLU A 149 9.22 -14.88 -23.24
CA GLU A 149 10.59 -15.42 -23.28
C GLU A 149 11.45 -14.62 -22.33
N LYS A 150 11.99 -15.29 -21.32
CA LYS A 150 12.95 -14.73 -20.39
C LYS A 150 14.19 -15.60 -20.41
N GLU A 151 15.26 -15.11 -21.02
CA GLU A 151 16.52 -15.82 -21.13
C GLU A 151 17.54 -15.25 -20.14
N ILE A 152 18.13 -16.13 -19.34
CA ILE A 152 19.26 -15.79 -18.47
C ILE A 152 20.55 -16.26 -19.14
N LYS A 153 21.45 -15.31 -19.41
CA LYS A 153 22.71 -15.59 -20.13
C LYS A 153 23.90 -15.50 -19.19
N VAL A 154 24.81 -16.46 -19.30
CA VAL A 154 26.15 -16.36 -18.72
C VAL A 154 27.09 -15.78 -19.75
N ILE A 155 27.71 -14.65 -19.44
CA ILE A 155 28.64 -13.95 -20.34
C ILE A 155 30.07 -14.29 -19.94
N LYS A 156 30.83 -14.89 -20.87
CA LYS A 156 32.28 -15.09 -20.69
C LYS A 156 32.99 -13.81 -21.06
N VAL A 157 33.57 -13.15 -20.06
CA VAL A 157 34.40 -11.93 -20.25
C VAL A 157 35.87 -12.31 -20.25
N ILE A 158 36.61 -11.96 -21.30
CA ILE A 158 38.05 -12.13 -21.41
C ILE A 158 38.70 -10.74 -21.31
N SER A 159 39.52 -10.54 -20.31
CA SER A 159 40.25 -9.29 -20.09
C SER A 159 41.75 -9.56 -20.15
N PRO A 160 42.40 -9.35 -21.30
CA PRO A 160 43.84 -9.54 -21.46
C PRO A 160 44.63 -8.61 -20.55
N LYS A 161 45.77 -9.10 -20.07
CA LYS A 161 46.71 -8.33 -19.27
C LYS A 161 47.88 -7.96 -20.14
N TYR A 162 48.30 -6.72 -20.06
CA TYR A 162 49.44 -6.20 -20.82
C TYR A 162 50.46 -5.60 -19.89
N ILE A 163 51.74 -5.75 -20.24
CA ILE A 163 52.88 -5.00 -19.65
C ILE A 163 53.45 -4.10 -20.70
N ARG A 164 53.94 -2.97 -20.28
CA ARG A 164 54.61 -2.00 -21.14
C ARG A 164 56.08 -2.40 -21.33
N ASN A 165 56.51 -2.62 -22.56
CA ASN A 165 57.86 -3.09 -22.86
C ASN A 165 58.92 -1.98 -22.98
N ASP A 166 58.48 -0.71 -23.11
CA ASP A 166 59.35 0.46 -23.32
C ASP A 166 59.76 1.16 -22.02
N VAL A 167 59.25 0.72 -20.88
CA VAL A 167 59.55 1.26 -19.54
C VAL A 167 59.86 0.10 -18.60
N LYS A 168 60.84 0.25 -17.73
CA LYS A 168 61.22 -0.75 -16.71
C LYS A 168 60.22 -0.88 -15.55
N GLU A 169 58.96 -0.40 -15.70
CA GLU A 169 57.91 -0.54 -14.70
C GLU A 169 57.13 -1.83 -14.92
N GLU A 170 57.08 -2.69 -13.90
CA GLU A 170 56.26 -3.93 -13.89
C GLU A 170 54.77 -3.61 -13.64
N LYS A 171 54.23 -2.59 -14.30
CA LYS A 171 52.83 -2.23 -14.18
C LYS A 171 51.96 -3.03 -15.15
N ILE A 172 50.94 -3.75 -14.61
CA ILE A 172 50.00 -4.49 -15.40
C ILE A 172 48.84 -3.57 -15.82
N TYR A 173 48.56 -3.54 -17.11
CA TYR A 173 47.43 -2.82 -17.70
C TYR A 173 46.36 -3.83 -18.06
N GLN A 174 45.15 -3.68 -17.49
CA GLN A 174 44.03 -4.58 -17.71
C GLN A 174 42.73 -3.79 -17.63
N SER A 175 41.76 -4.07 -18.49
CA SER A 175 40.40 -3.52 -18.39
C SER A 175 39.66 -4.13 -17.21
N ILE A 176 38.89 -3.29 -16.48
CA ILE A 176 38.07 -3.74 -15.39
C ILE A 176 36.86 -4.51 -15.98
N LYS A 177 36.58 -5.69 -15.42
CA LYS A 177 35.52 -6.60 -15.87
C LYS A 177 34.13 -6.02 -15.66
N ASN A 178 33.91 -5.32 -14.57
CA ASN A 178 32.59 -4.88 -14.11
C ASN A 178 32.79 -3.67 -13.17
N ASP A 179 32.46 -2.50 -13.65
CA ASP A 179 32.68 -1.25 -12.92
C ASP A 179 31.65 -1.06 -11.81
N VAL A 180 30.38 -1.52 -12.04
CA VAL A 180 29.25 -1.33 -11.11
C VAL A 180 29.29 -2.34 -9.95
N PHE A 181 29.59 -3.59 -10.23
CA PHE A 181 29.68 -4.69 -9.25
C PHE A 181 31.04 -5.37 -9.31
N PRO A 182 32.16 -4.71 -8.86
CA PRO A 182 33.49 -5.28 -8.96
C PRO A 182 33.58 -6.61 -8.21
N HIS A 183 34.39 -7.52 -8.74
CA HIS A 183 34.66 -8.85 -8.17
C HIS A 183 33.41 -9.75 -8.01
N SER A 184 32.34 -9.51 -8.76
CA SER A 184 31.12 -10.27 -8.68
C SER A 184 30.68 -10.78 -10.06
N VAL A 185 29.73 -11.70 -10.08
CA VAL A 185 29.03 -12.14 -11.30
C VAL A 185 27.76 -11.31 -11.57
N CYS A 186 27.44 -10.40 -10.67
CA CYS A 186 26.27 -9.54 -10.80
C CYS A 186 26.49 -8.49 -11.88
N THR A 187 25.53 -8.32 -12.75
CA THR A 187 25.44 -7.23 -13.73
C THR A 187 24.34 -6.25 -13.28
N PRO A 188 24.31 -5.00 -13.79
CA PRO A 188 23.17 -4.10 -13.60
C PRO A 188 21.84 -4.74 -13.94
N SER A 189 21.77 -5.54 -15.02
CA SER A 189 20.59 -6.28 -15.42
C SER A 189 20.13 -7.32 -14.39
N LEU A 190 21.05 -8.14 -13.87
CA LEU A 190 20.73 -9.11 -12.83
C LEU A 190 20.31 -8.42 -11.52
N ALA A 191 20.99 -7.36 -11.13
CA ALA A 191 20.64 -6.58 -9.94
C ALA A 191 19.25 -5.97 -10.06
N ALA A 192 18.93 -5.35 -11.20
CA ALA A 192 17.60 -4.79 -11.49
C ALA A 192 16.52 -5.86 -11.45
N ASP A 193 16.78 -7.05 -11.99
CA ASP A 193 15.82 -8.16 -11.97
C ASP A 193 15.58 -8.72 -10.56
N ILE A 194 16.63 -8.84 -9.72
CA ILE A 194 16.49 -9.24 -8.31
C ILE A 194 15.65 -8.22 -7.52
N ILE A 195 15.94 -6.92 -7.70
CA ILE A 195 15.21 -5.83 -7.04
C ILE A 195 13.76 -5.81 -7.50
N ASN A 196 13.52 -5.90 -8.80
CA ASN A 196 12.19 -5.96 -9.38
C ASN A 196 11.40 -7.18 -8.88
N ALA A 197 12.00 -8.36 -8.85
CA ALA A 197 11.38 -9.57 -8.32
C ALA A 197 10.95 -9.38 -6.86
N LYS A 198 11.84 -8.86 -6.00
CA LYS A 198 11.57 -8.74 -4.57
C LYS A 198 10.56 -7.64 -4.25
N TYR A 199 10.71 -6.44 -4.81
CA TYR A 199 9.98 -5.24 -4.36
C TYR A 199 8.84 -4.80 -5.28
N ASN A 200 8.81 -5.29 -6.51
CA ASN A 200 7.72 -5.00 -7.46
C ASN A 200 6.79 -6.19 -7.71
N LEU A 201 7.35 -7.41 -7.70
CA LEU A 201 6.61 -8.66 -7.90
C LEU A 201 6.39 -9.46 -6.61
N ASP A 202 6.81 -8.91 -5.47
CA ASP A 202 6.62 -9.49 -4.13
C ASP A 202 7.18 -10.92 -3.97
N VAL A 203 8.26 -11.25 -4.70
CA VAL A 203 8.91 -12.57 -4.67
C VAL A 203 9.97 -12.59 -3.57
N PRO A 204 9.85 -13.44 -2.54
CA PRO A 204 10.90 -13.60 -1.53
C PRO A 204 12.23 -14.04 -2.13
N ILE A 205 13.35 -13.51 -1.62
CA ILE A 205 14.70 -13.78 -2.16
C ILE A 205 15.00 -15.28 -2.23
N TYR A 206 14.58 -16.08 -1.23
CA TYR A 206 14.81 -17.52 -1.24
C TYR A 206 14.12 -18.24 -2.40
N ARG A 207 12.91 -17.77 -2.79
CA ARG A 207 12.21 -18.31 -3.98
C ARG A 207 12.92 -17.92 -5.26
N TYR A 208 13.40 -16.68 -5.32
CA TYR A 208 14.12 -16.19 -6.48
C TYR A 208 15.48 -16.91 -6.64
N SER A 209 16.22 -17.15 -5.54
CA SER A 209 17.41 -17.99 -5.54
C SER A 209 17.12 -19.40 -6.07
N LYS A 210 16.05 -20.05 -5.58
CA LYS A 210 15.63 -21.37 -6.12
C LYS A 210 15.29 -21.33 -7.61
N TYR A 211 14.63 -20.27 -8.08
CA TYR A 211 14.33 -20.08 -9.49
C TYR A 211 15.63 -19.97 -10.31
N LEU A 212 16.59 -19.14 -9.92
CA LEU A 212 17.88 -19.05 -10.60
C LEU A 212 18.63 -20.38 -10.60
N ASN A 213 18.64 -21.10 -9.49
CA ASN A 213 19.26 -22.43 -9.40
C ASN A 213 18.60 -23.43 -10.36
N SER A 214 17.29 -23.39 -10.54
CA SER A 214 16.57 -24.24 -11.50
C SER A 214 16.91 -23.91 -12.96
N GLN A 215 17.42 -22.69 -13.22
CA GLN A 215 17.91 -22.26 -14.52
C GLN A 215 19.42 -22.52 -14.71
N GLY A 216 20.05 -23.26 -13.77
CA GLY A 216 21.48 -23.58 -13.83
C GLY A 216 22.41 -22.46 -13.30
N ILE A 217 21.88 -21.44 -12.63
CA ILE A 217 22.64 -20.33 -12.05
C ILE A 217 22.71 -20.50 -10.52
N PRO A 218 23.80 -21.05 -9.96
CA PRO A 218 23.89 -21.42 -8.54
C PRO A 218 24.23 -20.20 -7.66
N LEU A 219 23.26 -19.28 -7.50
CA LEU A 219 23.36 -18.14 -6.61
C LEU A 219 22.58 -18.41 -5.31
N SER A 220 23.26 -18.19 -4.18
CA SER A 220 22.66 -18.36 -2.85
C SER A 220 21.78 -17.16 -2.47
N GLU A 221 20.93 -17.32 -1.45
CA GLU A 221 20.17 -16.21 -0.87
C GLU A 221 21.09 -15.09 -0.34
N MET A 222 22.26 -15.46 0.17
CA MET A 222 23.26 -14.52 0.67
C MET A 222 23.80 -13.66 -0.48
N ASP A 223 24.14 -14.29 -1.63
CA ASP A 223 24.63 -13.56 -2.80
C ASP A 223 23.59 -12.55 -3.27
N LEU A 224 22.32 -12.97 -3.44
CA LEU A 224 21.25 -12.07 -3.86
C LEU A 224 21.00 -10.95 -2.85
N THR A 225 21.09 -11.24 -1.55
CA THR A 225 20.96 -10.22 -0.50
C THR A 225 22.09 -9.20 -0.56
N ASN A 226 23.32 -9.65 -0.82
CA ASN A 226 24.48 -8.78 -0.97
C ASN A 226 24.35 -7.90 -2.23
N TYR A 227 23.83 -8.44 -3.33
CA TYR A 227 23.57 -7.65 -4.54
C TYR A 227 22.52 -6.57 -4.30
N VAL A 228 21.44 -6.88 -3.55
CA VAL A 228 20.43 -5.88 -3.15
C VAL A 228 21.07 -4.78 -2.30
N LYS A 229 21.89 -5.13 -1.30
CA LYS A 229 22.61 -4.14 -0.46
C LYS A 229 23.51 -3.23 -1.28
N ARG A 230 24.32 -3.83 -2.15
CA ARG A 230 25.23 -3.08 -3.01
C ARG A 230 24.49 -2.17 -3.97
N SER A 231 23.37 -2.64 -4.54
CA SER A 231 22.51 -1.81 -5.39
C SER A 231 21.91 -0.63 -4.64
N ASP A 232 21.50 -0.82 -3.39
CA ASP A 232 20.98 0.27 -2.55
C ASP A 232 22.07 1.34 -2.31
N GLU A 233 23.32 0.93 -2.02
CA GLU A 233 24.44 1.87 -1.87
C GLU A 233 24.65 2.70 -3.15
N ILE A 234 24.61 2.05 -4.32
CA ILE A 234 24.77 2.69 -5.62
C ILE A 234 23.58 3.63 -5.93
N LEU A 235 22.35 3.23 -5.59
CA LEU A 235 21.13 3.97 -5.87
C LEU A 235 20.81 5.04 -4.82
N THR A 236 21.53 5.10 -3.71
CA THR A 236 21.31 6.10 -2.64
C THR A 236 21.31 7.55 -3.14
N PRO A 237 22.22 7.99 -4.06
CA PRO A 237 22.16 9.35 -4.59
C PRO A 237 20.83 9.66 -5.31
N LEU A 238 20.26 8.70 -6.04
CA LEU A 238 18.96 8.86 -6.70
C LEU A 238 17.82 8.96 -5.67
N TYR A 239 17.85 8.12 -4.62
CA TYR A 239 16.88 8.22 -3.53
C TYR A 239 16.91 9.58 -2.87
N GLU A 240 18.09 10.11 -2.53
CA GLU A 240 18.24 11.43 -1.91
C GLU A 240 17.79 12.56 -2.86
N ALA A 241 18.04 12.44 -4.16
CA ALA A 241 17.53 13.39 -5.14
C ALA A 241 16.01 13.40 -5.20
N ILE A 242 15.35 12.23 -5.23
CA ILE A 242 13.88 12.10 -5.18
C ILE A 242 13.33 12.72 -3.89
N LYS A 243 13.95 12.43 -2.74
CA LYS A 243 13.57 12.97 -1.44
C LYS A 243 13.69 14.49 -1.40
N ASN A 244 14.80 15.04 -1.88
CA ASN A 244 15.03 16.48 -1.94
C ASN A 244 14.02 17.19 -2.85
N LYS A 245 13.65 16.57 -3.99
CA LYS A 245 12.61 17.13 -4.86
C LYS A 245 11.23 17.14 -4.18
N LEU A 246 10.90 16.14 -3.35
CA LEU A 246 9.65 16.13 -2.59
C LEU A 246 9.60 17.27 -1.55
N ILE A 247 10.68 17.46 -0.80
CA ILE A 247 10.73 18.40 0.34
C ILE A 247 10.81 19.86 -0.13
N ASN A 248 11.60 20.12 -1.16
CA ASN A 248 11.87 21.47 -1.64
C ASN A 248 10.77 22.05 -2.55
N GLN A 249 9.66 21.34 -2.74
CA GLN A 249 8.53 21.83 -3.54
C GLN A 249 7.58 22.68 -2.70
N THR A 250 7.61 23.98 -2.91
CA THR A 250 6.82 24.97 -2.17
C THR A 250 5.31 24.93 -2.45
N SER A 251 4.89 24.33 -3.57
CA SER A 251 3.47 24.24 -3.99
C SER A 251 2.89 22.83 -3.91
N CYS A 252 3.56 21.92 -3.24
CA CYS A 252 3.14 20.53 -3.13
C CYS A 252 2.28 20.32 -1.88
N VAL A 253 1.28 19.47 -1.99
CA VAL A 253 0.59 18.89 -0.85
C VAL A 253 1.21 17.51 -0.61
N ILE A 254 1.79 17.31 0.56
CA ILE A 254 2.34 16.01 0.98
C ILE A 254 1.27 15.26 1.75
N HIS A 255 1.07 14.01 1.41
CA HIS A 255 0.29 13.05 2.17
C HIS A 255 1.22 12.18 2.99
N SER A 256 0.87 11.88 4.24
CA SER A 256 1.64 10.97 5.08
C SER A 256 0.75 9.93 5.76
N ASP A 257 1.28 8.72 5.84
CA ASP A 257 0.68 7.60 6.57
C ASP A 257 1.79 6.58 6.89
N GLU A 258 1.59 5.68 7.85
CA GLU A 258 2.60 4.71 8.23
C GLU A 258 2.06 3.27 8.32
N THR A 259 2.97 2.30 8.14
CA THR A 259 2.67 0.88 8.30
C THR A 259 3.77 0.19 9.11
N PRO A 260 3.41 -0.72 10.05
CA PRO A 260 4.42 -1.47 10.80
C PRO A 260 5.14 -2.47 9.89
N ILE A 261 6.42 -2.71 10.16
CA ILE A 261 7.24 -3.80 9.59
C ILE A 261 7.92 -4.55 10.70
N GLU A 262 7.87 -5.88 10.67
CA GLU A 262 8.57 -6.72 11.63
C GLU A 262 10.08 -6.68 11.39
N VAL A 263 10.87 -6.47 12.46
CA VAL A 263 12.33 -6.47 12.43
C VAL A 263 12.85 -7.47 13.44
N LEU A 264 13.49 -8.55 12.96
CA LEU A 264 13.89 -9.68 13.84
C LEU A 264 14.90 -9.29 14.92
N ASP A 265 15.82 -8.38 14.62
CA ASP A 265 16.80 -7.89 15.59
C ASP A 265 16.13 -7.20 16.80
N TYR A 266 14.97 -6.59 16.63
CA TYR A 266 14.23 -5.96 17.72
C TYR A 266 13.66 -7.00 18.71
N LEU A 267 13.23 -8.17 18.21
CA LEU A 267 12.77 -9.27 19.07
C LEU A 267 13.91 -9.80 19.95
N LYS A 268 15.14 -9.81 19.42
CA LYS A 268 16.31 -10.35 20.13
C LYS A 268 16.90 -9.39 21.16
N HIS A 269 16.88 -8.10 20.86
CA HIS A 269 17.65 -7.11 21.61
C HIS A 269 16.81 -6.07 22.34
N GLU A 270 15.55 -5.83 21.94
CA GLU A 270 14.75 -4.71 22.42
C GLU A 270 13.36 -5.10 22.94
N ASN A 271 13.04 -6.39 23.00
CA ASN A 271 11.74 -6.93 23.42
C ASN A 271 10.54 -6.25 22.71
N ARG A 272 10.72 -5.82 21.46
CA ARG A 272 9.68 -5.29 20.58
C ARG A 272 9.73 -5.97 19.22
N LYS A 273 8.65 -5.90 18.46
CA LYS A 273 8.52 -6.63 17.19
C LYS A 273 8.67 -5.71 15.98
N ASN A 274 8.11 -4.52 16.05
CA ASN A 274 7.87 -3.68 14.89
C ASN A 274 8.75 -2.42 14.87
N GLY A 275 9.27 -2.10 13.69
CA GLY A 275 9.54 -0.75 13.24
C GLY A 275 8.39 -0.26 12.36
N TYR A 276 8.50 0.92 11.76
CA TYR A 276 7.47 1.54 10.94
C TYR A 276 8.06 2.10 9.65
N VAL A 277 7.34 1.93 8.56
CA VAL A 277 7.64 2.60 7.30
C VAL A 277 6.61 3.68 7.09
N PHE A 278 7.07 4.92 7.02
CA PHE A 278 6.27 6.08 6.68
C PHE A 278 6.29 6.27 5.17
N ALA A 279 5.13 6.46 4.59
CA ALA A 279 4.99 6.85 3.19
C ALA A 279 4.66 8.34 3.11
N TYR A 280 5.36 9.05 2.22
CA TYR A 280 5.07 10.43 1.88
C TYR A 280 4.80 10.50 0.38
N VAL A 281 3.65 11.04 0.01
CA VAL A 281 3.22 11.09 -1.39
C VAL A 281 2.89 12.52 -1.78
N SER A 282 3.46 12.99 -2.88
CA SER A 282 3.07 14.27 -3.46
C SER A 282 1.73 14.16 -4.19
N SER A 283 0.84 15.13 -4.01
CA SER A 283 -0.36 15.29 -4.81
C SER A 283 -0.32 16.60 -5.60
N PHE A 284 -1.08 16.64 -6.68
CA PHE A 284 -1.15 17.79 -7.61
C PHE A 284 0.18 18.22 -8.24
N TYR A 285 1.15 17.31 -8.29
CA TYR A 285 2.39 17.52 -9.00
C TYR A 285 2.40 16.75 -10.32
N ASN A 286 2.93 17.34 -11.39
CA ASN A 286 2.98 16.70 -12.69
C ASN A 286 3.77 15.39 -12.70
N ASN A 287 4.75 15.29 -11.78
CA ASN A 287 5.63 14.15 -11.60
C ASN A 287 5.37 13.58 -10.21
N PRO A 288 4.54 12.55 -10.05
CA PRO A 288 4.21 11.98 -8.75
C PRO A 288 5.44 11.38 -8.07
N ILE A 289 5.63 11.72 -6.80
CA ILE A 289 6.72 11.22 -5.95
C ILE A 289 6.12 10.38 -4.83
N TYR A 290 6.70 9.21 -4.62
CA TYR A 290 6.38 8.27 -3.54
C TYR A 290 7.65 8.02 -2.74
N LEU A 291 7.74 8.55 -1.53
CA LEU A 291 8.86 8.37 -0.64
C LEU A 291 8.48 7.42 0.50
N TYR A 292 9.33 6.42 0.78
CA TYR A 292 9.16 5.51 1.90
C TYR A 292 10.40 5.60 2.79
N ASP A 293 10.19 5.99 4.04
CA ASP A 293 11.26 6.12 5.04
C ASP A 293 11.01 5.21 6.24
N PHE A 294 12.05 4.50 6.67
CA PHE A 294 11.97 3.59 7.80
C PHE A 294 12.25 4.32 9.11
N ASN A 295 11.38 4.13 10.08
CA ASN A 295 11.53 4.59 11.45
C ASN A 295 11.56 3.44 12.45
N LYS A 296 12.43 3.57 13.45
CA LYS A 296 12.53 2.62 14.56
C LYS A 296 11.25 2.56 15.39
N THR A 297 10.61 3.69 15.64
CA THR A 297 9.38 3.81 16.42
C THR A 297 8.28 4.46 15.57
N ARG A 298 7.04 4.44 16.06
CA ARG A 298 5.92 5.17 15.44
C ARG A 298 6.02 6.69 15.68
N GLU A 299 6.92 7.12 16.54
CA GLU A 299 7.13 8.55 16.82
C GLU A 299 7.51 9.30 15.54
N THR A 300 6.97 10.50 15.40
CA THR A 300 7.14 11.34 14.21
C THR A 300 8.42 12.20 14.22
N ASN A 301 9.37 11.93 15.12
CA ASN A 301 10.61 12.70 15.21
C ASN A 301 11.37 12.74 13.88
N LYS A 302 11.47 11.63 13.17
CA LYS A 302 12.08 11.60 11.82
C LYS A 302 11.25 12.36 10.79
N THR A 303 9.92 12.29 10.86
CA THR A 303 9.03 13.09 10.01
C THR A 303 9.25 14.58 10.26
N LYS A 304 9.42 14.97 11.52
CA LYS A 304 9.74 16.36 11.89
C LYS A 304 11.07 16.82 11.31
N THR A 305 12.08 15.97 11.32
CA THR A 305 13.39 16.27 10.71
C THR A 305 13.28 16.27 9.18
N LEU A 306 12.56 15.32 8.60
CA LEU A 306 12.37 15.23 7.15
C LEU A 306 11.67 16.47 6.59
N LEU A 307 10.64 16.97 7.30
CA LEU A 307 9.81 18.09 6.87
C LEU A 307 10.23 19.43 7.53
N GLU A 308 11.44 19.54 8.10
CA GLU A 308 11.87 20.72 8.85
C GLU A 308 11.82 22.02 8.04
N ASP A 309 12.26 21.94 6.79
CA ASP A 309 12.29 23.08 5.86
C ASP A 309 11.01 23.19 5.01
N TYR A 310 10.10 22.22 5.10
CA TYR A 310 8.86 22.21 4.34
C TYR A 310 7.85 23.21 4.91
N LYS A 311 7.23 24.04 4.06
CA LYS A 311 6.28 25.09 4.45
C LYS A 311 4.91 24.94 3.76
N GLY A 312 4.58 23.74 3.29
CA GLY A 312 3.36 23.46 2.56
C GLY A 312 2.25 22.86 3.43
N TYR A 313 1.44 22.03 2.79
CA TYR A 313 0.30 21.35 3.39
C TYR A 313 0.59 19.87 3.59
N LEU A 314 0.26 19.34 4.77
CA LEU A 314 0.35 17.93 5.10
C LEU A 314 -1.05 17.35 5.29
N VAL A 315 -1.40 16.32 4.51
CA VAL A 315 -2.63 15.55 4.70
C VAL A 315 -2.31 14.26 5.45
N SER A 316 -2.92 14.06 6.61
CA SER A 316 -2.70 12.87 7.46
C SER A 316 -4.00 12.36 8.07
N ASP A 317 -3.92 11.22 8.76
CA ASP A 317 -4.96 10.80 9.69
C ASP A 317 -4.96 11.68 10.96
N GLY A 318 -5.81 11.34 11.94
CA GLY A 318 -5.89 12.04 13.23
C GLY A 318 -4.85 11.59 14.26
N TYR A 319 -3.70 11.06 13.85
CA TYR A 319 -2.63 10.70 14.78
C TYR A 319 -1.95 11.95 15.35
N ALA A 320 -2.02 12.10 16.68
CA ALA A 320 -1.49 13.27 17.39
C ALA A 320 0.03 13.51 17.19
N GLY A 321 0.77 12.48 16.75
CA GLY A 321 2.19 12.63 16.44
C GLY A 321 2.52 13.68 15.38
N TYR A 322 1.55 14.06 14.54
CA TYR A 322 1.73 15.11 13.53
C TYR A 322 1.45 16.53 14.05
N ASP A 323 0.82 16.69 15.23
CA ASP A 323 0.38 18.01 15.74
C ASP A 323 1.55 18.99 15.94
N ASP A 324 2.71 18.49 16.36
CA ASP A 324 3.92 19.32 16.52
C ASP A 324 4.43 19.94 15.20
N LEU A 325 4.02 19.41 14.04
CA LEU A 325 4.40 19.97 12.74
C LEU A 325 3.67 21.28 12.45
N ALA A 326 2.49 21.47 13.02
CA ALA A 326 1.76 22.73 12.94
C ALA A 326 2.55 23.87 13.57
N ASN A 327 3.24 23.62 14.68
CA ASN A 327 4.12 24.58 15.35
C ASN A 327 5.34 25.01 14.49
N LYS A 328 5.69 24.23 13.47
CA LYS A 328 6.76 24.52 12.52
C LYS A 328 6.27 25.27 11.26
N GLY A 329 4.98 25.63 11.21
CA GLY A 329 4.35 26.37 10.11
C GLY A 329 3.84 25.49 8.97
N ILE A 330 3.78 24.17 9.14
CA ILE A 330 3.11 23.24 8.23
C ILE A 330 1.62 23.26 8.52
N LYS A 331 0.79 23.46 7.49
CA LYS A 331 -0.67 23.43 7.63
C LYS A 331 -1.16 21.99 7.46
N ILE A 332 -1.77 21.45 8.50
CA ILE A 332 -2.24 20.05 8.51
C ILE A 332 -3.69 20.01 8.03
N GLN A 333 -4.01 19.07 7.14
CA GLN A 333 -5.37 18.67 6.80
C GLN A 333 -5.66 17.29 7.36
N ARG A 334 -6.65 17.17 8.22
CA ARG A 334 -7.10 15.87 8.73
C ARG A 334 -8.05 15.18 7.75
N CYS A 335 -7.83 13.88 7.58
CA CYS A 335 -8.53 13.07 6.58
C CYS A 335 -10.00 12.83 6.93
N PHE A 336 -10.93 13.37 6.14
CA PHE A 336 -12.36 13.12 6.31
C PHE A 336 -12.76 11.65 6.13
N ALA A 337 -12.02 10.85 5.38
CA ALA A 337 -12.29 9.42 5.26
C ALA A 337 -12.09 8.71 6.61
N HIS A 338 -11.07 9.08 7.39
CA HIS A 338 -10.85 8.55 8.74
C HIS A 338 -11.91 9.04 9.73
N ILE A 339 -12.25 10.34 9.69
CA ILE A 339 -13.35 10.90 10.50
C ILE A 339 -14.65 10.14 10.21
N ARG A 340 -15.02 10.02 8.94
CA ARG A 340 -16.20 9.29 8.49
C ARG A 340 -16.22 7.83 8.95
N ARG A 341 -15.09 7.14 8.87
CA ARG A 341 -14.95 5.73 9.29
C ARG A 341 -15.33 5.54 10.77
N LYS A 342 -14.95 6.46 11.65
CA LYS A 342 -15.31 6.39 13.08
C LYS A 342 -16.84 6.31 13.29
N PHE A 343 -17.61 7.10 12.56
CA PHE A 343 -19.07 7.07 12.61
C PHE A 343 -19.64 5.86 11.86
N TYR A 344 -19.07 5.51 10.71
CA TYR A 344 -19.53 4.38 9.90
C TYR A 344 -19.37 3.03 10.61
N ASP A 345 -18.30 2.83 11.36
CA ASP A 345 -18.08 1.60 12.13
C ASP A 345 -19.20 1.39 13.18
N ILE A 346 -19.74 2.47 13.74
CA ILE A 346 -20.92 2.42 14.62
C ILE A 346 -22.16 2.00 13.81
N VAL A 347 -22.38 2.63 12.67
CA VAL A 347 -23.54 2.34 11.79
C VAL A 347 -23.53 0.89 11.33
N LYS A 348 -22.37 0.34 11.01
CA LYS A 348 -22.19 -1.03 10.50
C LYS A 348 -22.71 -2.10 11.47
N VAL A 349 -22.55 -1.89 12.76
CA VAL A 349 -22.95 -2.85 13.81
C VAL A 349 -24.40 -2.67 14.31
N LEU A 350 -25.05 -1.55 13.95
CA LEU A 350 -26.42 -1.28 14.36
C LEU A 350 -27.44 -2.11 13.54
N PRO A 351 -28.54 -2.58 14.15
CA PRO A 351 -29.69 -3.12 13.44
C PRO A 351 -30.25 -2.10 12.43
N GLU A 352 -30.82 -2.57 11.32
CA GLU A 352 -31.27 -1.71 10.21
C GLU A 352 -32.25 -0.60 10.65
N GLU A 353 -33.18 -0.92 11.55
CA GLU A 353 -34.14 0.04 12.07
C GLU A 353 -33.48 1.18 12.84
N LEU A 354 -32.47 0.87 13.67
CA LEU A 354 -31.72 1.85 14.45
C LEU A 354 -30.74 2.64 13.60
N ARG A 355 -30.22 2.07 12.50
CA ARG A 355 -29.34 2.79 11.57
C ARG A 355 -30.01 4.06 11.06
N LYS A 356 -31.29 3.97 10.65
CA LYS A 356 -32.01 5.09 10.00
C LYS A 356 -32.12 6.32 10.88
N ILE A 357 -32.19 6.13 12.19
CA ILE A 357 -32.41 7.20 13.19
C ILE A 357 -31.13 7.55 13.99
N SER A 358 -30.01 6.83 13.76
CA SER A 358 -28.80 7.05 14.55
C SER A 358 -28.10 8.36 14.18
N ALA A 359 -27.59 9.08 15.18
CA ALA A 359 -26.78 10.28 14.98
C ALA A 359 -25.51 9.98 14.17
N ALA A 360 -24.91 8.81 14.36
CA ALA A 360 -23.76 8.38 13.59
C ALA A 360 -24.06 8.28 12.08
N ASN A 361 -25.22 7.72 11.70
CA ASN A 361 -25.63 7.62 10.30
C ASN A 361 -25.93 8.99 9.68
N GLU A 362 -26.52 9.90 10.44
CA GLU A 362 -26.77 11.26 9.98
C GLU A 362 -25.44 11.99 9.72
N MET A 363 -24.42 11.84 10.60
CA MET A 363 -23.08 12.39 10.38
C MET A 363 -22.45 11.80 9.11
N VAL A 364 -22.53 10.48 8.92
CA VAL A 364 -22.03 9.81 7.70
C VAL A 364 -22.66 10.40 6.45
N LYS A 365 -24.00 10.60 6.42
CA LYS A 365 -24.69 11.18 5.27
C LYS A 365 -24.25 12.61 4.96
N ARG A 366 -23.99 13.42 5.99
CA ARG A 366 -23.49 14.80 5.82
C ARG A 366 -22.09 14.83 5.22
N ILE A 367 -21.19 13.97 5.71
CA ILE A 367 -19.84 13.83 5.17
C ILE A 367 -19.88 13.26 3.74
N ASP A 368 -20.80 12.34 3.44
CA ASP A 368 -20.97 11.76 2.09
C ASP A 368 -21.38 12.82 1.06
N LYS A 369 -22.20 13.80 1.44
CA LYS A 369 -22.53 14.93 0.55
C LYS A 369 -21.27 15.74 0.18
N LEU A 370 -20.37 15.96 1.14
CA LEU A 370 -19.11 16.63 0.89
C LEU A 370 -18.25 15.83 -0.09
N PHE A 371 -18.12 14.52 0.12
CA PHE A 371 -17.39 13.63 -0.80
C PHE A 371 -17.99 13.58 -2.20
N ALA A 372 -19.30 13.64 -2.33
CA ALA A 372 -19.99 13.64 -3.62
C ALA A 372 -19.59 14.87 -4.44
N ILE A 373 -19.62 16.06 -3.86
CA ILE A 373 -19.22 17.30 -4.54
C ILE A 373 -17.74 17.28 -4.93
N GLU A 374 -16.86 16.86 -4.05
CA GLU A 374 -15.43 16.74 -4.34
C GLU A 374 -15.15 15.71 -5.47
N SER A 375 -15.97 14.67 -5.55
CA SER A 375 -15.91 13.69 -6.65
C SER A 375 -16.37 14.29 -7.97
N GLU A 376 -17.36 15.20 -7.96
CA GLU A 376 -17.77 15.93 -9.17
C GLU A 376 -16.67 16.88 -9.66
N PHE A 377 -15.97 17.59 -8.77
CA PHE A 377 -14.84 18.44 -9.14
C PHE A 377 -13.78 17.64 -9.90
N LYS A 378 -13.47 16.44 -9.39
CA LYS A 378 -12.54 15.52 -10.04
C LYS A 378 -13.04 15.01 -11.39
N ALA A 379 -14.33 14.65 -11.49
CA ALA A 379 -14.95 14.18 -12.73
C ALA A 379 -14.96 15.27 -13.82
N LYS A 380 -15.18 16.53 -13.42
CA LYS A 380 -15.14 17.71 -14.28
C LYS A 380 -13.70 18.17 -14.60
N LYS A 381 -12.67 17.52 -14.01
CA LYS A 381 -11.25 17.87 -14.16
C LYS A 381 -10.98 19.36 -13.84
N MET A 382 -11.63 19.87 -12.80
CA MET A 382 -11.47 21.26 -12.39
C MET A 382 -10.04 21.55 -11.95
N THR A 383 -9.56 22.74 -12.28
CA THR A 383 -8.27 23.25 -11.82
C THR A 383 -8.32 23.56 -10.32
N PRO A 384 -7.17 23.59 -9.63
CA PRO A 384 -7.14 23.96 -8.21
C PRO A 384 -7.78 25.31 -7.91
N LYS A 385 -7.64 26.28 -8.81
CA LYS A 385 -8.30 27.59 -8.67
C LYS A 385 -9.82 27.47 -8.73
N GLU A 386 -10.35 26.74 -9.70
CA GLU A 386 -11.80 26.51 -9.84
C GLU A 386 -12.35 25.74 -8.64
N ILE A 387 -11.59 24.79 -8.09
CA ILE A 387 -11.94 24.06 -6.85
C ILE A 387 -12.00 25.03 -5.68
N TYR A 388 -10.97 25.87 -5.50
CA TYR A 388 -10.95 26.88 -4.45
C TYR A 388 -12.15 27.82 -4.55
N ASP A 389 -12.39 28.42 -5.73
CA ASP A 389 -13.51 29.34 -5.94
C ASP A 389 -14.87 28.66 -5.66
N SER A 390 -15.02 27.40 -6.07
CA SER A 390 -16.23 26.60 -5.78
C SER A 390 -16.42 26.34 -4.30
N ARG A 391 -15.34 26.05 -3.57
CA ARG A 391 -15.37 25.84 -2.11
C ARG A 391 -15.70 27.12 -1.33
N GLN A 392 -15.44 28.30 -1.89
CA GLN A 392 -15.83 29.60 -1.30
C GLN A 392 -17.30 29.97 -1.58
N SER A 393 -18.04 29.20 -2.38
CA SER A 393 -19.44 29.46 -2.64
C SER A 393 -20.30 29.30 -1.38
N LYS A 394 -21.36 30.14 -1.26
CA LYS A 394 -22.30 30.06 -0.13
C LYS A 394 -22.93 28.68 0.04
N GLU A 395 -23.21 28.00 -1.07
CA GLU A 395 -23.81 26.68 -1.08
C GLU A 395 -22.85 25.63 -0.50
N TYR A 396 -21.58 25.62 -0.95
CA TYR A 396 -20.57 24.71 -0.46
C TYR A 396 -20.27 24.93 1.04
N LEU A 397 -20.05 26.20 1.42
CA LEU A 397 -19.80 26.54 2.83
C LEU A 397 -20.98 26.18 3.74
N ARG A 398 -22.23 26.27 3.25
CA ARG A 398 -23.40 25.80 4.00
C ARG A 398 -23.35 24.30 4.24
N ILE A 399 -22.89 23.50 3.27
CA ILE A 399 -22.76 22.04 3.45
C ILE A 399 -21.66 21.73 4.47
N VAL A 400 -20.54 22.43 4.39
CA VAL A 400 -19.43 22.27 5.34
C VAL A 400 -19.87 22.65 6.75
N ASN A 401 -20.45 23.83 6.93
CA ASN A 401 -20.90 24.31 8.24
C ASN A 401 -21.96 23.38 8.86
N ASN A 402 -22.87 22.84 8.04
CA ASN A 402 -23.87 21.89 8.50
C ASN A 402 -23.27 20.61 9.11
N ILE A 403 -22.04 20.19 8.70
CA ILE A 403 -21.33 19.07 9.32
C ILE A 403 -20.89 19.47 10.74
N TYR A 404 -20.28 20.64 10.90
CA TYR A 404 -19.75 21.09 12.17
C TYR A 404 -20.87 21.51 13.16
N ASP A 405 -21.90 22.20 12.66
CA ASP A 405 -23.07 22.53 13.48
C ASP A 405 -23.67 21.26 14.08
N TYR A 406 -23.87 20.23 13.22
CA TYR A 406 -24.39 18.95 13.70
C TYR A 406 -23.42 18.22 14.64
N LEU A 407 -22.10 18.33 14.42
CA LEU A 407 -21.10 17.76 15.33
C LEU A 407 -21.28 18.28 16.76
N HIS A 408 -21.48 19.60 16.91
CA HIS A 408 -21.70 20.27 18.19
C HIS A 408 -23.09 20.02 18.79
N GLU A 409 -24.08 19.63 17.98
CA GLU A 409 -25.42 19.29 18.44
C GLU A 409 -25.53 17.87 19.04
N ILE A 410 -24.59 16.96 18.69
CA ILE A 410 -24.64 15.56 19.15
C ILE A 410 -24.39 15.50 20.64
N LYS A 411 -25.41 15.12 21.39
CA LYS A 411 -25.30 14.84 22.83
C LYS A 411 -24.97 13.37 23.04
N THR A 412 -23.86 13.08 23.66
CA THR A 412 -23.37 11.73 23.93
C THR A 412 -22.45 11.74 25.14
N GLU A 413 -22.27 10.59 25.78
CA GLU A 413 -21.29 10.37 26.83
C GLU A 413 -19.93 9.98 26.21
N ASP A 414 -18.83 10.48 26.75
CA ASP A 414 -17.47 10.31 26.20
C ASP A 414 -17.05 8.84 26.10
N GLU A 415 -17.51 8.00 27.02
CA GLU A 415 -17.18 6.57 27.09
C GLU A 415 -17.91 5.71 26.03
N THR A 416 -18.88 6.28 25.35
CA THR A 416 -19.63 5.57 24.31
C THR A 416 -18.84 5.54 22.98
N PRO A 417 -19.07 4.54 22.10
CA PRO A 417 -18.49 4.57 20.75
C PRO A 417 -18.81 5.85 19.97
N LEU A 418 -20.01 6.42 20.16
CA LEU A 418 -20.42 7.67 19.54
C LEU A 418 -19.64 8.85 20.15
N GLY A 419 -19.48 8.89 21.48
CA GLY A 419 -18.66 9.91 22.15
C GLY A 419 -17.22 9.88 21.70
N ALA A 420 -16.62 8.70 21.60
CA ALA A 420 -15.27 8.55 21.08
C ALA A 420 -15.14 9.05 19.63
N ALA A 421 -16.13 8.83 18.75
CA ALA A 421 -16.13 9.33 17.38
C ALA A 421 -16.29 10.86 17.32
N VAL A 422 -17.19 11.41 18.15
CA VAL A 422 -17.40 12.87 18.28
C VAL A 422 -16.14 13.55 18.80
N ASN A 423 -15.54 13.05 19.88
CA ASN A 423 -14.32 13.62 20.46
C ASN A 423 -13.14 13.53 19.47
N TYR A 424 -13.01 12.43 18.73
CA TYR A 424 -12.01 12.34 17.68
C TYR A 424 -12.20 13.43 16.62
N PHE A 425 -13.43 13.72 16.21
CA PHE A 425 -13.70 14.75 15.20
C PHE A 425 -13.50 16.17 15.77
N LEU A 426 -13.94 16.43 16.99
CA LEU A 426 -13.72 17.72 17.68
C LEU A 426 -12.22 18.03 17.83
N ASN A 427 -11.41 17.04 18.19
CA ASN A 427 -9.96 17.19 18.29
C ASN A 427 -9.27 17.47 16.96
N CYS A 428 -9.93 17.21 15.84
CA CYS A 428 -9.42 17.46 14.49
C CYS A 428 -10.16 18.59 13.77
N GLU A 429 -11.04 19.33 14.45
CA GLU A 429 -11.98 20.25 13.81
C GLU A 429 -11.29 21.30 12.97
N ASP A 430 -10.35 22.05 13.56
CA ASP A 430 -9.68 23.16 12.87
C ASP A 430 -8.83 22.65 11.71
N GLU A 431 -8.05 21.61 11.92
CA GLU A 431 -7.21 21.03 10.87
C GLU A 431 -8.04 20.36 9.78
N SER A 432 -9.26 19.90 10.08
CA SER A 432 -10.15 19.31 9.07
C SER A 432 -10.72 20.36 8.09
N LYS A 433 -10.66 21.66 8.42
CA LYS A 433 -11.09 22.79 7.59
C LYS A 433 -9.99 23.33 6.67
N THR A 434 -8.75 22.86 6.80
CA THR A 434 -7.58 23.37 6.07
C THR A 434 -7.76 23.30 4.54
N PHE A 435 -8.50 22.30 4.03
CA PHE A 435 -8.79 22.17 2.59
C PHE A 435 -9.54 23.37 1.99
N LEU A 436 -10.20 24.19 2.81
CA LEU A 436 -10.85 25.42 2.37
C LEU A 436 -9.86 26.53 2.00
N LEU A 437 -8.60 26.43 2.44
CA LEU A 437 -7.58 27.45 2.20
C LEU A 437 -6.97 27.38 0.80
N ASP A 438 -7.03 26.23 0.14
CA ASP A 438 -6.38 26.02 -1.16
C ASP A 438 -7.04 24.85 -1.90
N GLY A 439 -7.32 25.00 -3.19
CA GLY A 439 -7.92 23.95 -4.02
C GLY A 439 -7.00 22.76 -4.32
N HIS A 440 -5.71 22.89 -4.04
CA HIS A 440 -4.77 21.76 -4.14
C HIS A 440 -4.94 20.74 -2.99
N ILE A 441 -5.54 21.13 -1.87
CA ILE A 441 -5.64 20.29 -0.68
C ILE A 441 -6.85 19.36 -0.83
N PRO A 442 -6.67 18.03 -0.91
CA PRO A 442 -7.80 17.10 -0.92
C PRO A 442 -8.35 16.88 0.49
N ILE A 443 -9.64 16.55 0.58
CA ILE A 443 -10.30 16.28 1.86
C ILE A 443 -9.92 14.92 2.46
N SER A 444 -9.19 14.06 1.72
CA SER A 444 -8.86 12.69 2.19
C SER A 444 -7.42 12.30 1.92
N ASN A 445 -6.90 11.39 2.75
CA ASN A 445 -5.56 10.79 2.63
C ASN A 445 -5.52 9.52 1.76
N ASN A 446 -6.56 9.24 0.98
CA ASN A 446 -6.68 8.01 0.20
C ASN A 446 -5.52 7.78 -0.79
N ILE A 447 -4.81 8.84 -1.21
CA ILE A 447 -3.62 8.71 -2.07
C ILE A 447 -2.52 7.98 -1.31
N CYS A 448 -2.24 8.36 -0.06
CA CYS A 448 -1.21 7.73 0.76
C CYS A 448 -1.61 6.32 1.20
N GLU A 449 -2.88 6.10 1.54
CA GLU A 449 -3.39 4.75 1.85
C GLU A 449 -3.16 3.79 0.67
N ARG A 450 -3.42 4.24 -0.57
CA ARG A 450 -3.11 3.46 -1.77
C ARG A 450 -1.61 3.26 -1.99
N ALA A 451 -0.78 4.22 -1.62
CA ALA A 451 0.67 4.11 -1.69
C ALA A 451 1.24 3.08 -0.70
N ILE A 452 0.70 3.04 0.51
CA ILE A 452 1.11 2.06 1.54
C ILE A 452 0.69 0.64 1.19
N LYS A 453 -0.42 0.45 0.50
CA LYS A 453 -0.97 -0.87 0.18
C LYS A 453 0.02 -1.82 -0.51
N PRO A 454 0.77 -1.43 -1.56
CA PRO A 454 1.79 -2.29 -2.16
C PRO A 454 2.86 -2.72 -1.16
N PHE A 455 3.33 -1.82 -0.29
CA PHE A 455 4.30 -2.16 0.75
C PHE A 455 3.71 -3.14 1.77
N ALA A 456 2.46 -2.96 2.16
CA ALA A 456 1.77 -3.88 3.08
C ALA A 456 1.55 -5.27 2.46
N ILE A 457 1.35 -5.38 1.14
CA ILE A 457 1.26 -6.65 0.42
C ILE A 457 2.63 -7.31 0.35
N MET A 458 3.67 -6.59 -0.06
CA MET A 458 5.05 -7.07 -0.09
C MET A 458 5.47 -7.63 1.27
N ARG A 459 5.16 -6.91 2.36
CA ARG A 459 5.42 -7.36 3.73
C ARG A 459 4.77 -8.71 4.07
N ARG A 460 3.55 -9.00 3.57
CA ARG A 460 2.89 -10.30 3.78
C ARG A 460 3.62 -11.45 3.11
N ASN A 461 4.28 -11.21 1.99
CA ASN A 461 5.04 -12.22 1.25
C ASN A 461 6.47 -12.38 1.77
N VAL A 462 7.12 -11.27 2.11
CA VAL A 462 8.52 -11.24 2.61
C VAL A 462 8.60 -11.47 4.12
N LEU A 463 7.49 -11.28 4.85
CA LEU A 463 7.23 -11.47 6.27
C LEU A 463 7.95 -10.45 7.18
N PHE A 464 9.27 -10.31 7.11
CA PHE A 464 10.08 -9.50 8.02
C PHE A 464 11.34 -8.94 7.36
N ALA A 465 11.94 -7.93 7.97
CA ALA A 465 13.32 -7.54 7.76
C ALA A 465 14.20 -8.21 8.85
N LYS A 466 15.36 -8.75 8.47
CA LYS A 466 16.29 -9.30 9.49
C LYS A 466 16.83 -8.22 10.39
N THR A 467 17.22 -7.09 9.82
CA THR A 467 17.90 -5.98 10.49
C THR A 467 17.20 -4.65 10.21
N GLU A 468 17.46 -3.65 11.02
CA GLU A 468 17.04 -2.25 10.82
C GLU A 468 17.50 -1.70 9.46
N ASN A 469 18.79 -1.95 9.13
CA ASN A 469 19.31 -1.55 7.82
C ASN A 469 18.57 -2.23 6.66
N GLY A 470 18.20 -3.51 6.80
CA GLY A 470 17.40 -4.21 5.79
C GLY A 470 16.01 -3.61 5.58
N ALA A 471 15.38 -3.10 6.64
CA ALA A 471 14.12 -2.37 6.55
C ALA A 471 14.30 -1.00 5.86
N SER A 472 15.39 -0.28 6.18
CA SER A 472 15.74 1.00 5.55
C SER A 472 16.02 0.84 4.06
N ILE A 473 16.79 -0.18 3.66
CA ILE A 473 17.03 -0.55 2.26
C ILE A 473 15.71 -0.79 1.53
N SER A 474 14.79 -1.52 2.18
CA SER A 474 13.47 -1.79 1.58
C SER A 474 12.69 -0.50 1.32
N GLY A 475 12.70 0.47 2.23
CA GLY A 475 12.08 1.78 2.04
C GLY A 475 12.68 2.55 0.85
N ARG A 476 14.03 2.63 0.78
CA ARG A 476 14.73 3.36 -0.29
C ARG A 476 14.47 2.76 -1.67
N LEU A 477 14.65 1.46 -1.82
CA LEU A 477 14.40 0.79 -3.11
C LEU A 477 12.92 0.85 -3.50
N PHE A 478 12.02 0.74 -2.53
CA PHE A 478 10.58 0.87 -2.78
C PHE A 478 10.20 2.29 -3.25
N THR A 479 10.88 3.31 -2.73
CA THR A 479 10.76 4.70 -3.19
C THR A 479 11.06 4.84 -4.68
N ILE A 480 12.21 4.33 -5.12
CA ILE A 480 12.64 4.40 -6.52
C ILE A 480 11.63 3.66 -7.41
N ILE A 481 11.23 2.46 -7.02
CA ILE A 481 10.30 1.61 -7.77
C ILE A 481 8.92 2.27 -7.91
N GLN A 482 8.31 2.69 -6.81
CA GLN A 482 6.97 3.25 -6.85
C GLN A 482 6.92 4.61 -7.54
N THR A 483 7.98 5.41 -7.39
CA THR A 483 8.10 6.67 -8.12
C THR A 483 8.28 6.42 -9.62
N ALA A 484 9.09 5.46 -10.03
CA ALA A 484 9.24 5.07 -11.45
C ALA A 484 7.91 4.59 -12.04
N LYS A 485 7.18 3.72 -11.34
CA LYS A 485 5.84 3.23 -11.74
C LYS A 485 4.84 4.38 -11.90
N ALA A 486 4.81 5.29 -10.95
CA ALA A 486 3.90 6.43 -10.96
C ALA A 486 4.17 7.38 -12.15
N ASN A 487 5.43 7.45 -12.60
CA ASN A 487 5.84 8.22 -13.78
C ASN A 487 5.74 7.40 -15.10
N GLY A 488 5.20 6.17 -15.03
CA GLY A 488 4.90 5.35 -16.19
C GLY A 488 6.12 4.67 -16.81
N LEU A 489 7.15 4.35 -15.99
CA LEU A 489 8.35 3.65 -16.45
C LEU A 489 8.22 2.12 -16.24
N VAL A 490 8.89 1.37 -17.08
CA VAL A 490 9.09 -0.08 -16.95
C VAL A 490 10.20 -0.30 -15.92
N VAL A 491 9.85 -0.80 -14.74
CA VAL A 491 10.66 -0.77 -13.52
C VAL A 491 12.03 -1.44 -13.67
N ASP A 492 12.05 -2.68 -14.16
CA ASP A 492 13.29 -3.45 -14.33
C ASP A 492 14.25 -2.78 -15.31
N LYS A 493 13.75 -2.30 -16.44
CA LYS A 493 14.55 -1.59 -17.43
C LYS A 493 15.05 -0.23 -16.92
N TYR A 494 14.22 0.48 -16.18
CA TYR A 494 14.63 1.73 -15.57
C TYR A 494 15.72 1.53 -14.52
N LEU A 495 15.59 0.52 -13.65
CA LEU A 495 16.61 0.18 -12.65
C LEU A 495 17.94 -0.22 -13.30
N GLU A 496 17.90 -1.04 -14.36
CA GLU A 496 19.08 -1.41 -15.14
C GLU A 496 19.76 -0.17 -15.71
N TYR A 497 18.99 0.68 -16.41
CA TYR A 497 19.51 1.93 -16.98
C TYR A 497 20.16 2.84 -15.94
N VAL A 498 19.52 3.01 -14.77
CA VAL A 498 20.08 3.83 -13.70
C VAL A 498 21.36 3.23 -13.16
N LEU A 499 21.38 1.92 -12.85
CA LEU A 499 22.59 1.23 -12.35
C LEU A 499 23.78 1.32 -13.31
N GLU A 500 23.53 1.36 -14.61
CA GLU A 500 24.57 1.50 -15.63
C GLU A 500 25.12 2.93 -15.75
N ASN A 501 24.32 3.92 -15.38
CA ASN A 501 24.57 5.31 -15.73
C ASN A 501 24.77 6.25 -14.54
N ILE A 502 24.50 5.83 -13.30
CA ILE A 502 24.48 6.71 -12.12
C ILE A 502 25.85 7.37 -11.81
N GLU A 503 26.94 6.72 -12.18
CA GLU A 503 28.30 7.27 -12.05
C GLU A 503 28.73 8.12 -13.27
N LYS A 504 27.95 8.10 -14.37
CA LYS A 504 28.29 8.71 -15.66
C LYS A 504 27.44 9.92 -15.99
N ILE A 505 26.25 10.02 -15.40
CA ILE A 505 25.23 11.02 -15.70
C ILE A 505 24.84 11.71 -14.38
N GLU A 506 24.62 13.03 -14.45
CA GLU A 506 24.08 13.77 -13.30
C GLU A 506 22.75 13.15 -12.81
N VAL A 507 22.63 12.98 -11.50
CA VAL A 507 21.51 12.27 -10.87
C VAL A 507 20.15 12.91 -11.21
N ASP A 508 20.09 14.22 -11.35
CA ASP A 508 18.85 14.93 -11.76
C ASP A 508 18.36 14.48 -13.15
N ASN A 509 19.26 14.08 -14.05
CA ASN A 509 18.92 13.54 -15.37
C ASN A 509 18.43 12.09 -15.32
N LEU A 510 18.65 11.39 -14.20
CA LEU A 510 18.19 10.03 -13.95
C LEU A 510 16.84 9.97 -13.20
N LEU A 511 16.31 11.11 -12.74
CA LEU A 511 15.01 11.14 -12.08
C LEU A 511 13.90 10.55 -12.96
N PRO A 512 12.92 9.83 -12.41
CA PRO A 512 11.90 9.10 -13.19
C PRO A 512 11.07 9.95 -14.16
N TRP A 513 11.04 11.26 -13.98
CA TRP A 513 10.34 12.23 -14.83
C TRP A 513 11.25 13.06 -15.71
N SER A 514 12.56 12.77 -15.69
CA SER A 514 13.50 13.53 -16.51
C SER A 514 13.28 13.28 -18.00
N GLU A 515 13.35 14.33 -18.80
CA GLU A 515 13.28 14.25 -20.26
C GLU A 515 14.48 13.49 -20.87
N LYS A 516 15.55 13.28 -20.08
CA LYS A 516 16.74 12.53 -20.49
C LYS A 516 16.56 11.01 -20.38
N ILE A 517 15.51 10.54 -19.70
CA ILE A 517 15.18 9.13 -19.65
C ILE A 517 14.79 8.62 -21.04
N PRO A 518 15.40 7.53 -21.52
CA PRO A 518 15.08 6.96 -22.83
C PRO A 518 13.58 6.63 -22.97
N LYS A 519 12.99 7.02 -24.08
CA LYS A 519 11.54 6.86 -24.31
C LYS A 519 11.10 5.40 -24.30
N GLU A 520 11.97 4.49 -24.72
CA GLU A 520 11.75 3.04 -24.69
C GLU A 520 11.56 2.46 -23.27
N LEU A 521 11.92 3.22 -22.23
CA LEU A 521 11.66 2.83 -20.85
C LEU A 521 10.25 3.22 -20.38
N SER A 522 9.51 3.99 -21.17
CA SER A 522 8.17 4.45 -20.83
C SER A 522 7.09 3.47 -21.32
N ILE A 523 6.16 3.15 -20.41
CA ILE A 523 4.96 2.36 -20.75
C ILE A 523 4.06 3.11 -21.75
N LYS A 524 4.09 4.46 -21.78
CA LYS A 524 3.22 5.29 -22.60
C LYS A 524 3.37 5.03 -24.11
N GLN A 525 4.54 4.58 -24.57
CA GLN A 525 4.75 4.27 -25.99
C GLN A 525 3.94 3.07 -26.49
N TYR A 526 3.47 2.20 -25.57
CA TYR A 526 2.72 0.97 -25.87
C TYR A 526 1.20 1.11 -25.67
N ILE A 527 0.73 2.32 -25.32
CA ILE A 527 -0.67 2.57 -24.99
C ILE A 527 -1.16 3.71 -25.87
N LYS A 528 -2.17 3.43 -26.72
CA LYS A 528 -2.87 4.44 -27.53
C LYS A 528 -3.72 5.36 -26.67
#